data_a07fe04baa48a5f9a85899e0dbf26014
#
_entry.id   a07fe04baa48a5f9a85899e0dbf26014
#
_cell.length_a   1.000
_cell.length_b   1.000
_cell.length_c   1.000
_cell.angle_alpha   90.00
_cell.angle_beta   90.00
_cell.angle_gamma   90.00
#
_symmetry.space_group_name_H-M   'P 1'
#
loop_
_entity.id
_entity.type
_entity.pdbx_description
1 polymer ?
#
loop_
_entity_poly.entity_id
_entity_poly.type
_entity_poly.pdbx_seq_one_letter_code
_entity_poly.pdbx_strand_id
1 'polypeptide(L)'
;MKTVIKGFKYRIYPNPEQEVMLAKTFGSCRFVYNHILSMRIEAHKNESKSMSKTDCNNFCNREMKKEFEWLKEVDKFALTNAIFNLDSAYQNFFREIKKGNKNQGFPKFKSKRTNYNSYTTNFTNNNIKAFFYDVLVQLPKVGKIKAKLHRKFDGRILFATVSKVPSGKYFVSFNVECEHSESPVNDSNVGIDLGVKEFAIDTNGIHIDNPEYLKQYEDKLAKLQRQHSKKVKGSNNFKKHSKKVAKLHERIANLRTDFQHKLSSKIINDNQVIVTEDLFIKGMVQNSRLAKSISDVAWGEFTRQLGYKASWNDRLYHKINPWFASSQLCSDCGHKNKEVKCLSIREWMCSECGSTHDRDENAAKNILNEGLRELGLLM
;
A
#
# COMPACT_ATOMS: atom_id res chain seq x y z
N MET A 1 22.94 -9.56 15.12
CA MET A 1 22.74 -8.98 13.77
C MET A 1 21.35 -8.37 13.70
N LYS A 2 21.23 -7.16 13.16
CA LYS A 2 19.93 -6.51 12.95
C LYS A 2 19.23 -7.21 11.79
N THR A 3 17.94 -7.51 11.90
CA THR A 3 17.17 -8.12 10.80
C THR A 3 16.11 -7.16 10.29
N VAL A 4 15.76 -7.27 9.02
CA VAL A 4 14.71 -6.50 8.38
C VAL A 4 13.72 -7.42 7.67
N ILE A 5 12.44 -7.08 7.72
CA ILE A 5 11.41 -7.82 7.00
C ILE A 5 11.20 -7.18 5.62
N LYS A 6 11.45 -7.97 4.56
CA LYS A 6 11.26 -7.54 3.17
C LYS A 6 10.16 -8.34 2.48
N GLY A 7 9.33 -7.65 1.69
CA GLY A 7 8.28 -8.27 0.88
C GLY A 7 8.76 -8.60 -0.53
N PHE A 8 8.59 -9.86 -0.96
CA PHE A 8 8.95 -10.32 -2.30
C PHE A 8 7.73 -10.86 -3.03
N LYS A 9 7.24 -10.11 -4.01
CA LYS A 9 6.03 -10.45 -4.76
C LYS A 9 6.36 -11.03 -6.12
N TYR A 10 5.80 -12.23 -6.41
CA TYR A 10 6.01 -12.93 -7.67
C TYR A 10 4.67 -13.29 -8.32
N ARG A 11 4.65 -13.30 -9.64
CA ARG A 11 3.53 -13.84 -10.39
C ARG A 11 3.61 -15.36 -10.39
N ILE A 12 2.48 -16.03 -10.14
CA ILE A 12 2.34 -17.48 -10.20
C ILE A 12 1.35 -17.88 -11.28
N TYR A 13 1.52 -19.09 -11.82
CA TYR A 13 0.75 -19.64 -12.95
C TYR A 13 0.17 -21.00 -12.54
N PRO A 14 -0.92 -21.00 -11.75
CA PRO A 14 -1.55 -22.24 -11.34
C PRO A 14 -2.17 -22.97 -12.54
N ASN A 15 -2.12 -24.31 -12.51
CA ASN A 15 -2.87 -25.17 -13.42
C ASN A 15 -4.37 -25.20 -13.02
N PRO A 16 -5.29 -25.81 -13.81
CA PRO A 16 -6.71 -25.83 -13.50
C PRO A 16 -7.06 -26.41 -12.12
N GLU A 17 -6.40 -27.49 -11.70
CA GLU A 17 -6.62 -28.12 -10.38
C GLU A 17 -6.18 -27.19 -9.24
N GLN A 18 -5.03 -26.56 -9.41
CA GLN A 18 -4.50 -25.56 -8.47
C GLN A 18 -5.40 -24.32 -8.42
N GLU A 19 -5.96 -23.88 -9.55
CA GLU A 19 -6.95 -22.77 -9.56
C GLU A 19 -8.20 -23.14 -8.74
N VAL A 20 -8.67 -24.37 -8.83
CA VAL A 20 -9.80 -24.87 -8.03
C VAL A 20 -9.45 -24.84 -6.54
N MET A 21 -8.27 -25.36 -6.16
CA MET A 21 -7.82 -25.36 -4.75
C MET A 21 -7.66 -23.95 -4.21
N LEU A 22 -7.08 -23.03 -4.98
CA LEU A 22 -6.97 -21.61 -4.61
C LEU A 22 -8.35 -20.97 -4.46
N ALA A 23 -9.30 -21.27 -5.36
CA ALA A 23 -10.65 -20.75 -5.27
C ALA A 23 -11.40 -21.29 -4.04
N LYS A 24 -11.24 -22.58 -3.69
CA LYS A 24 -11.75 -23.19 -2.45
C LYS A 24 -11.16 -22.44 -1.24
N THR A 25 -9.83 -22.22 -1.19
CA THR A 25 -9.16 -21.53 -0.08
C THR A 25 -9.68 -20.11 0.08
N PHE A 26 -9.79 -19.31 -0.99
CA PHE A 26 -10.37 -17.97 -0.93
C PHE A 26 -11.83 -17.98 -0.43
N GLY A 27 -12.62 -18.96 -0.89
CA GLY A 27 -14.00 -19.16 -0.46
C GLY A 27 -14.11 -19.47 1.01
N SER A 28 -13.31 -20.42 1.50
CA SER A 28 -13.25 -20.85 2.88
C SER A 28 -12.83 -19.72 3.82
N CYS A 29 -11.79 -18.95 3.47
CA CYS A 29 -11.36 -17.79 4.25
C CYS A 29 -12.46 -16.73 4.38
N ARG A 30 -13.19 -16.47 3.28
CA ARG A 30 -14.32 -15.54 3.30
C ARG A 30 -15.49 -16.06 4.14
N PHE A 31 -15.80 -17.33 4.04
CA PHE A 31 -16.85 -17.99 4.81
C PHE A 31 -16.52 -17.90 6.30
N VAL A 32 -15.35 -18.36 6.72
CA VAL A 32 -14.91 -18.33 8.12
C VAL A 32 -14.92 -16.90 8.66
N TYR A 33 -14.37 -15.93 7.92
CA TYR A 33 -14.41 -14.52 8.32
C TYR A 33 -15.84 -14.04 8.57
N ASN A 34 -16.76 -14.33 7.66
CA ASN A 34 -18.15 -13.88 7.75
C ASN A 34 -18.92 -14.59 8.85
N HIS A 35 -18.72 -15.90 9.00
CA HIS A 35 -19.38 -16.69 10.05
C HIS A 35 -18.96 -16.21 11.44
N ILE A 36 -17.65 -16.04 11.66
CA ILE A 36 -17.14 -15.52 12.94
C ILE A 36 -17.60 -14.07 13.18
N LEU A 37 -17.69 -13.24 12.13
CA LEU A 37 -18.23 -11.88 12.27
C LEU A 37 -19.69 -11.90 12.73
N SER A 38 -20.55 -12.75 12.12
CA SER A 38 -21.96 -12.93 12.53
C SER A 38 -22.04 -13.36 13.99
N MET A 39 -21.31 -14.41 14.33
CA MET A 39 -21.28 -14.95 15.70
C MET A 39 -20.85 -13.91 16.75
N ARG A 40 -19.82 -13.11 16.47
CA ARG A 40 -19.39 -12.03 17.39
C ARG A 40 -20.44 -10.93 17.53
N ILE A 41 -21.16 -10.59 16.47
CA ILE A 41 -22.25 -9.62 16.49
C ILE A 41 -23.41 -10.16 17.35
N GLU A 42 -23.78 -11.41 17.17
CA GLU A 42 -24.87 -12.07 17.91
C GLU A 42 -24.54 -12.23 19.40
N ALA A 43 -23.32 -12.69 19.73
CA ALA A 43 -22.85 -12.81 21.10
C ALA A 43 -22.88 -11.45 21.84
N HIS A 44 -22.49 -10.38 21.16
CA HIS A 44 -22.53 -9.04 21.75
C HIS A 44 -23.97 -8.54 21.95
N LYS A 45 -24.88 -8.81 21.01
CA LYS A 45 -26.28 -8.39 21.10
C LYS A 45 -27.05 -9.13 22.20
N ASN A 46 -26.85 -10.44 22.32
CA ASN A 46 -27.65 -11.31 23.19
C ASN A 46 -27.07 -11.42 24.59
N GLU A 47 -25.75 -11.43 24.73
CA GLU A 47 -25.06 -11.80 25.98
C GLU A 47 -24.07 -10.72 26.45
N SER A 48 -23.94 -9.61 25.77
CA SER A 48 -22.90 -8.57 26.01
C SER A 48 -21.47 -9.15 26.10
N LYS A 49 -21.27 -10.35 25.54
CA LYS A 49 -19.98 -11.04 25.56
C LYS A 49 -19.08 -10.63 24.41
N SER A 50 -17.80 -10.43 24.72
CA SER A 50 -16.75 -10.26 23.73
C SER A 50 -15.99 -11.58 23.56
N MET A 51 -15.85 -12.04 22.30
CA MET A 51 -15.06 -13.22 21.98
C MET A 51 -13.65 -12.81 21.55
N SER A 52 -12.65 -13.41 22.17
CA SER A 52 -11.25 -13.21 21.79
C SER A 52 -10.92 -13.88 20.45
N LYS A 53 -9.81 -13.48 19.82
CA LYS A 53 -9.32 -14.15 18.60
C LYS A 53 -9.01 -15.64 18.83
N THR A 54 -8.59 -16.00 20.05
CA THR A 54 -8.29 -17.38 20.43
C THR A 54 -9.57 -18.22 20.52
N ASP A 55 -10.61 -17.70 21.15
CA ASP A 55 -11.92 -18.37 21.22
C ASP A 55 -12.50 -18.60 19.84
N CYS A 56 -12.46 -17.59 18.98
CA CYS A 56 -12.89 -17.69 17.57
C CYS A 56 -12.10 -18.75 16.80
N ASN A 57 -10.78 -18.83 17.00
CA ASN A 57 -9.94 -19.83 16.34
C ASN A 57 -10.22 -21.25 16.88
N ASN A 58 -10.43 -21.39 18.19
CA ASN A 58 -10.81 -22.67 18.82
C ASN A 58 -12.17 -23.13 18.30
N PHE A 59 -13.16 -22.25 18.25
CA PHE A 59 -14.47 -22.54 17.68
C PHE A 59 -14.36 -23.00 16.22
N CYS A 60 -13.58 -22.29 15.40
CA CYS A 60 -13.36 -22.72 14.01
C CYS A 60 -12.74 -24.11 13.93
N ASN A 61 -11.77 -24.44 14.79
CA ASN A 61 -11.09 -25.73 14.73
C ASN A 61 -11.91 -26.90 15.32
N ARG A 62 -12.70 -26.64 16.37
CA ARG A 62 -13.44 -27.67 17.11
C ARG A 62 -14.85 -27.90 16.57
N GLU A 63 -15.57 -26.81 16.27
CA GLU A 63 -16.99 -26.87 15.91
C GLU A 63 -17.20 -26.68 14.40
N MET A 64 -16.76 -25.54 13.83
CA MET A 64 -17.01 -25.27 12.40
C MET A 64 -16.45 -26.36 11.48
N LYS A 65 -15.26 -26.91 11.78
CA LYS A 65 -14.69 -27.99 10.96
C LYS A 65 -15.39 -29.34 11.13
N LYS A 66 -16.19 -29.53 12.18
CA LYS A 66 -17.08 -30.71 12.31
C LYS A 66 -18.32 -30.51 11.48
N GLU A 67 -18.93 -29.34 11.56
CA GLU A 67 -20.14 -28.99 10.82
C GLU A 67 -19.87 -28.81 9.31
N PHE A 68 -18.77 -28.17 8.95
CA PHE A 68 -18.37 -27.88 7.58
C PHE A 68 -17.08 -28.63 7.22
N GLU A 69 -17.19 -29.91 6.92
CA GLU A 69 -16.02 -30.79 6.69
C GLU A 69 -15.10 -30.32 5.57
N TRP A 70 -15.65 -29.65 4.53
CA TRP A 70 -14.88 -29.08 3.43
C TRP A 70 -13.85 -28.01 3.89
N LEU A 71 -13.95 -27.46 5.10
CA LEU A 71 -12.91 -26.59 5.69
C LEU A 71 -11.59 -27.34 5.98
N LYS A 72 -11.64 -28.69 6.07
CA LYS A 72 -10.42 -29.51 6.27
C LYS A 72 -9.61 -29.68 4.97
N GLU A 73 -10.21 -29.43 3.82
CA GLU A 73 -9.55 -29.55 2.51
C GLU A 73 -8.49 -28.45 2.29
N VAL A 74 -8.68 -27.27 2.88
CA VAL A 74 -7.85 -26.10 2.69
C VAL A 74 -6.79 -25.94 3.77
N ASP A 75 -5.83 -25.05 3.57
CA ASP A 75 -4.79 -24.77 4.55
C ASP A 75 -5.35 -24.20 5.85
N LYS A 76 -4.98 -24.82 6.97
CA LYS A 76 -5.42 -24.41 8.31
C LYS A 76 -4.99 -22.97 8.66
N PHE A 77 -3.78 -22.57 8.26
CA PHE A 77 -3.27 -21.22 8.54
C PHE A 77 -4.00 -20.15 7.75
N ALA A 78 -4.50 -20.48 6.55
CA ALA A 78 -5.34 -19.57 5.78
C ALA A 78 -6.64 -19.22 6.55
N LEU A 79 -7.25 -20.20 7.20
CA LEU A 79 -8.43 -19.99 8.03
C LEU A 79 -8.11 -19.21 9.31
N THR A 80 -7.05 -19.58 10.01
CA THR A 80 -6.58 -18.86 11.22
C THR A 80 -6.28 -17.40 10.90
N ASN A 81 -5.57 -17.11 9.80
CA ASN A 81 -5.28 -15.73 9.40
C ASN A 81 -6.55 -14.95 8.98
N ALA A 82 -7.58 -15.63 8.44
CA ALA A 82 -8.86 -14.97 8.17
C ALA A 82 -9.53 -14.47 9.46
N ILE A 83 -9.45 -15.25 10.55
CA ILE A 83 -9.96 -14.88 11.87
C ILE A 83 -9.12 -13.73 12.48
N PHE A 84 -7.80 -13.81 12.39
CA PHE A 84 -6.89 -12.78 12.90
C PHE A 84 -7.05 -11.45 12.15
N ASN A 85 -7.32 -11.49 10.84
CA ASN A 85 -7.66 -10.31 10.06
C ASN A 85 -8.99 -9.67 10.51
N LEU A 86 -9.98 -10.48 10.93
CA LEU A 86 -11.21 -9.96 11.52
C LEU A 86 -10.93 -9.28 12.87
N ASP A 87 -10.13 -9.92 13.72
CA ASP A 87 -9.76 -9.33 15.01
C ASP A 87 -9.01 -8.01 14.84
N SER A 88 -8.06 -7.94 13.89
CA SER A 88 -7.37 -6.70 13.54
C SER A 88 -8.33 -5.60 13.05
N ALA A 89 -9.39 -5.98 12.32
CA ALA A 89 -10.42 -5.03 11.88
C ALA A 89 -11.20 -4.46 13.07
N TYR A 90 -11.53 -5.29 14.07
CA TYR A 90 -12.17 -4.84 15.32
C TYR A 90 -11.23 -3.93 16.13
N GLN A 91 -9.96 -4.32 16.30
CA GLN A 91 -8.97 -3.50 17.02
C GLN A 91 -8.80 -2.13 16.36
N ASN A 92 -8.73 -2.08 15.03
CA ASN A 92 -8.67 -0.82 14.29
C ASN A 92 -9.93 0.03 14.51
N PHE A 93 -11.10 -0.58 14.46
CA PHE A 93 -12.37 0.10 14.71
C PHE A 93 -12.39 0.75 16.11
N PHE A 94 -12.09 -0.02 17.16
CA PHE A 94 -12.10 0.50 18.54
C PHE A 94 -10.99 1.54 18.78
N ARG A 95 -9.82 1.38 18.17
CA ARG A 95 -8.73 2.36 18.26
C ARG A 95 -9.15 3.71 17.68
N GLU A 96 -9.81 3.72 16.54
CA GLU A 96 -10.26 4.96 15.90
C GLU A 96 -11.41 5.61 16.66
N ILE A 97 -12.33 4.84 17.24
CA ILE A 97 -13.37 5.37 18.14
C ILE A 97 -12.74 6.07 19.36
N LYS A 98 -11.73 5.42 19.99
CA LYS A 98 -11.02 6.01 21.14
C LYS A 98 -10.34 7.34 20.80
N LYS A 99 -9.91 7.53 19.53
CA LYS A 99 -9.37 8.79 19.02
C LYS A 99 -10.44 9.85 18.70
N GLY A 100 -11.71 9.56 18.95
CA GLY A 100 -12.83 10.46 18.63
C GLY A 100 -13.28 10.43 17.18
N ASN A 101 -12.79 9.51 16.37
CA ASN A 101 -13.20 9.38 14.97
C ASN A 101 -14.54 8.67 14.84
N LYS A 102 -15.65 9.43 14.90
CA LYS A 102 -17.02 8.90 14.83
C LYS A 102 -17.39 8.28 13.47
N ASN A 103 -16.64 8.56 12.41
CA ASN A 103 -16.91 8.09 11.05
C ASN A 103 -16.22 6.76 10.73
N GLN A 104 -15.58 6.11 11.70
CA GLN A 104 -14.94 4.82 11.47
C GLN A 104 -15.98 3.72 11.24
N GLY A 105 -15.86 3.04 10.11
CA GLY A 105 -16.80 1.96 9.76
C GLY A 105 -16.55 0.68 10.57
N PHE A 106 -17.63 0.06 11.04
CA PHE A 106 -17.62 -1.27 11.65
C PHE A 106 -17.12 -2.34 10.66
N PRO A 107 -16.49 -3.45 11.10
CA PRO A 107 -16.08 -4.55 10.23
C PRO A 107 -17.24 -5.05 9.35
N LYS A 108 -17.02 -5.12 8.03
CA LYS A 108 -18.07 -5.48 7.06
C LYS A 108 -17.91 -6.92 6.58
N PHE A 109 -19.04 -7.57 6.26
CA PHE A 109 -19.06 -8.86 5.59
C PHE A 109 -18.32 -8.81 4.26
N LYS A 110 -17.48 -9.82 3.98
CA LYS A 110 -16.74 -9.94 2.73
C LYS A 110 -17.64 -10.53 1.65
N SER A 111 -17.60 -9.93 0.45
CA SER A 111 -18.37 -10.37 -0.71
C SER A 111 -17.49 -10.97 -1.80
N LYS A 112 -17.99 -11.98 -2.52
CA LYS A 112 -17.37 -12.52 -3.73
C LYS A 112 -17.33 -11.49 -4.87
N ARG A 113 -18.21 -10.47 -4.82
CA ARG A 113 -18.37 -9.46 -5.88
C ARG A 113 -17.17 -8.50 -5.99
N THR A 114 -16.37 -8.36 -4.94
CA THR A 114 -15.20 -7.46 -4.94
C THR A 114 -14.10 -7.89 -5.89
N ASN A 115 -14.14 -9.13 -6.41
CA ASN A 115 -13.14 -9.71 -7.32
C ASN A 115 -11.67 -9.69 -6.82
N TYR A 116 -11.44 -9.23 -5.60
CA TYR A 116 -10.15 -9.30 -4.93
C TYR A 116 -10.18 -10.45 -3.94
N ASN A 117 -9.33 -11.43 -4.17
CA ASN A 117 -9.26 -12.61 -3.32
C ASN A 117 -7.82 -12.78 -2.83
N SER A 118 -7.65 -12.96 -1.53
CA SER A 118 -6.35 -13.24 -0.92
C SER A 118 -6.48 -14.08 0.33
N TYR A 119 -5.45 -14.85 0.62
CA TYR A 119 -5.24 -15.49 1.92
C TYR A 119 -3.77 -15.44 2.30
N THR A 120 -3.49 -15.51 3.59
CA THR A 120 -2.13 -15.60 4.12
C THR A 120 -1.94 -16.96 4.78
N THR A 121 -0.78 -17.57 4.55
CA THR A 121 -0.37 -18.83 5.18
C THR A 121 0.98 -18.67 5.87
N ASN A 122 1.14 -19.26 7.04
CA ASN A 122 2.37 -19.14 7.85
C ASN A 122 3.37 -20.23 7.47
N PHE A 123 4.64 -19.87 7.55
CA PHE A 123 5.71 -20.85 7.38
C PHE A 123 5.83 -21.76 8.61
N THR A 124 5.72 -23.07 8.40
CA THR A 124 5.96 -24.12 9.41
C THR A 124 6.44 -25.39 8.70
N ASN A 125 7.43 -26.04 9.27
CA ASN A 125 7.90 -27.35 8.77
C ASN A 125 8.15 -27.38 7.25
N ASN A 126 8.78 -26.36 6.71
CA ASN A 126 9.11 -26.26 5.29
C ASN A 126 7.89 -26.34 4.32
N ASN A 127 6.72 -25.95 4.76
CA ASN A 127 5.48 -25.99 3.96
C ASN A 127 5.42 -24.93 2.85
N ILE A 128 6.24 -23.89 2.93
CA ILE A 128 6.37 -22.82 1.94
C ILE A 128 7.81 -22.77 1.45
N LYS A 129 8.02 -22.85 0.12
CA LYS A 129 9.37 -22.78 -0.48
C LYS A 129 9.33 -22.02 -1.80
N ALA A 130 10.44 -21.35 -2.13
CA ALA A 130 10.71 -20.80 -3.44
C ALA A 130 11.91 -21.54 -4.06
N PHE A 131 11.71 -22.19 -5.19
CA PHE A 131 12.75 -22.92 -5.93
C PHE A 131 13.20 -22.05 -7.11
N PHE A 132 14.25 -21.28 -6.91
CA PHE A 132 14.69 -20.29 -7.88
C PHE A 132 15.24 -20.90 -9.19
N TYR A 133 15.84 -22.09 -9.12
CA TYR A 133 16.32 -22.81 -10.31
C TYR A 133 15.17 -23.40 -11.12
N ASP A 134 14.20 -24.02 -10.46
CA ASP A 134 13.05 -24.67 -11.10
C ASP A 134 11.93 -23.67 -11.44
N VAL A 135 12.08 -22.40 -11.05
CA VAL A 135 11.06 -21.35 -11.17
C VAL A 135 9.68 -21.78 -10.61
N LEU A 136 9.71 -22.45 -9.46
CA LEU A 136 8.55 -23.00 -8.78
C LEU A 136 8.38 -22.40 -7.37
N VAL A 137 7.13 -22.32 -6.93
CA VAL A 137 6.77 -21.99 -5.56
C VAL A 137 5.93 -23.11 -4.98
N GLN A 138 6.28 -23.60 -3.81
CA GLN A 138 5.49 -24.57 -3.06
C GLN A 138 4.62 -23.85 -2.04
N LEU A 139 3.32 -24.22 -2.02
CA LEU A 139 2.32 -23.70 -1.08
C LEU A 139 1.54 -24.86 -0.44
N PRO A 140 1.11 -24.74 0.83
CA PRO A 140 0.30 -25.75 1.50
C PRO A 140 -0.97 -26.08 0.71
N LYS A 141 -1.30 -27.38 0.60
CA LYS A 141 -2.48 -27.91 -0.08
C LYS A 141 -2.53 -27.68 -1.60
N VAL A 142 -1.79 -26.72 -2.14
CA VAL A 142 -1.75 -26.38 -3.58
C VAL A 142 -0.58 -27.07 -4.29
N GLY A 143 0.50 -27.36 -3.54
CA GLY A 143 1.69 -27.99 -4.09
C GLY A 143 2.63 -27.01 -4.81
N LYS A 144 3.40 -27.51 -5.76
CA LYS A 144 4.38 -26.73 -6.54
C LYS A 144 3.69 -26.04 -7.71
N ILE A 145 3.82 -24.71 -7.80
CA ILE A 145 3.20 -23.85 -8.82
C ILE A 145 4.29 -23.16 -9.62
N LYS A 146 4.18 -23.11 -10.96
CA LYS A 146 5.03 -22.27 -11.81
C LYS A 146 4.99 -20.80 -11.38
N ALA A 147 6.16 -20.16 -11.28
CA ALA A 147 6.28 -18.78 -10.83
C ALA A 147 7.28 -18.00 -11.71
N LYS A 148 7.15 -16.67 -11.76
CA LYS A 148 8.17 -15.79 -12.32
C LYS A 148 9.02 -15.23 -11.17
N LEU A 149 10.07 -15.93 -10.80
CA LEU A 149 11.01 -15.58 -9.73
C LEU A 149 12.12 -14.69 -10.27
N HIS A 150 11.83 -13.42 -10.46
CA HIS A 150 12.72 -12.44 -11.11
C HIS A 150 13.79 -11.85 -10.19
N ARG A 151 13.70 -12.10 -8.88
CA ARG A 151 14.63 -11.61 -7.86
C ARG A 151 14.82 -12.69 -6.81
N LYS A 152 16.04 -13.08 -6.52
CA LYS A 152 16.35 -13.98 -5.41
C LYS A 152 16.22 -13.23 -4.08
N PHE A 153 15.97 -13.95 -3.02
CA PHE A 153 16.07 -13.45 -1.65
C PHE A 153 16.84 -14.47 -0.81
N ASP A 154 17.60 -13.95 0.14
CA ASP A 154 18.23 -14.72 1.20
C ASP A 154 17.56 -14.34 2.51
N GLY A 155 17.25 -15.36 3.33
CA GLY A 155 16.56 -15.16 4.59
C GLY A 155 15.45 -16.16 4.85
N ARG A 156 14.85 -16.04 6.02
CA ARG A 156 13.80 -16.92 6.51
C ARG A 156 12.43 -16.43 6.06
N ILE A 157 11.69 -17.27 5.37
CA ILE A 157 10.27 -16.98 5.07
C ILE A 157 9.46 -17.01 6.36
N LEU A 158 8.71 -15.96 6.67
CA LEU A 158 7.81 -15.89 7.82
C LEU A 158 6.41 -16.36 7.42
N PHE A 159 5.90 -15.84 6.33
CA PHE A 159 4.59 -16.18 5.78
C PHE A 159 4.49 -15.81 4.31
N ALA A 160 3.48 -16.35 3.64
CA ALA A 160 3.16 -16.03 2.26
C ALA A 160 1.71 -15.57 2.12
N THR A 161 1.49 -14.51 1.34
CA THR A 161 0.15 -14.07 0.94
C THR A 161 -0.07 -14.40 -0.52
N VAL A 162 -1.09 -15.21 -0.80
CA VAL A 162 -1.52 -15.56 -2.16
C VAL A 162 -2.71 -14.69 -2.53
N SER A 163 -2.69 -14.13 -3.74
CA SER A 163 -3.76 -13.26 -4.21
C SER A 163 -4.13 -13.51 -5.67
N LYS A 164 -5.42 -13.32 -5.98
CA LYS A 164 -5.95 -13.26 -7.34
C LYS A 164 -6.51 -11.86 -7.57
N VAL A 165 -5.99 -11.18 -8.57
CA VAL A 165 -6.43 -9.81 -8.92
C VAL A 165 -7.54 -9.84 -9.98
N PRO A 166 -8.33 -8.74 -10.15
CA PRO A 166 -9.45 -8.69 -11.09
C PRO A 166 -9.08 -8.99 -12.56
N SER A 167 -7.83 -8.76 -12.96
CA SER A 167 -7.33 -9.14 -14.29
C SER A 167 -7.25 -10.66 -14.52
N GLY A 168 -7.41 -11.46 -13.45
CA GLY A 168 -7.31 -12.92 -13.45
C GLY A 168 -5.91 -13.46 -13.16
N LYS A 169 -4.93 -12.60 -12.92
CA LYS A 169 -3.58 -13.04 -12.56
C LYS A 169 -3.49 -13.44 -11.09
N TYR A 170 -2.59 -14.39 -10.80
CA TYR A 170 -2.28 -14.83 -9.45
C TYR A 170 -0.89 -14.36 -9.04
N PHE A 171 -0.74 -14.02 -7.77
CA PHE A 171 0.52 -13.58 -7.18
C PHE A 171 0.72 -14.28 -5.82
N VAL A 172 1.98 -14.50 -5.48
CA VAL A 172 2.42 -14.82 -4.13
C VAL A 172 3.36 -13.70 -3.65
N SER A 173 3.18 -13.27 -2.42
CA SER A 173 4.08 -12.33 -1.76
C SER A 173 4.64 -13.03 -0.51
N PHE A 174 5.97 -13.25 -0.49
CA PHE A 174 6.67 -13.74 0.68
C PHE A 174 7.09 -12.56 1.56
N ASN A 175 6.86 -12.67 2.85
CA ASN A 175 7.51 -11.83 3.83
C ASN A 175 8.70 -12.62 4.38
N VAL A 176 9.89 -12.07 4.18
CA VAL A 176 11.17 -12.73 4.47
C VAL A 176 11.92 -11.88 5.47
N GLU A 177 12.38 -12.51 6.54
CA GLU A 177 13.32 -11.95 7.48
C GLU A 177 14.72 -12.09 6.89
N CYS A 178 15.29 -10.96 6.48
CA CYS A 178 16.61 -10.88 5.87
C CYS A 178 17.61 -10.30 6.87
N GLU A 179 18.86 -10.70 6.77
CA GLU A 179 19.94 -9.99 7.45
C GLU A 179 20.02 -8.55 6.92
N HIS A 180 20.23 -7.63 7.85
CA HIS A 180 20.41 -6.22 7.52
C HIS A 180 21.89 -5.98 7.29
N SER A 181 22.25 -5.52 6.11
CA SER A 181 23.58 -4.98 5.83
C SER A 181 23.54 -3.47 6.07
N GLU A 182 24.46 -2.97 6.87
CA GLU A 182 24.62 -1.54 7.08
C GLU A 182 24.90 -0.84 5.76
N SER A 183 24.18 0.25 5.53
CA SER A 183 24.41 1.10 4.35
C SER A 183 25.45 2.16 4.68
N PRO A 184 26.38 2.49 3.76
CA PRO A 184 27.34 3.55 3.99
C PRO A 184 26.62 4.87 4.27
N VAL A 185 27.15 5.63 5.21
CA VAL A 185 26.64 6.96 5.54
C VAL A 185 26.80 7.88 4.32
N ASN A 186 25.81 8.72 4.10
CA ASN A 186 25.81 9.75 3.06
C ASN A 186 25.62 11.12 3.74
N ASP A 187 26.36 12.13 3.34
CA ASP A 187 26.28 13.47 3.94
C ASP A 187 25.19 14.36 3.31
N SER A 188 24.54 13.88 2.25
CA SER A 188 23.50 14.64 1.56
C SER A 188 22.15 14.53 2.26
N ASN A 189 21.45 15.65 2.37
CA ASN A 189 20.10 15.75 2.93
C ASN A 189 19.17 16.40 1.90
N VAL A 190 17.90 15.98 1.86
CA VAL A 190 16.94 16.49 0.87
C VAL A 190 15.56 16.76 1.49
N GLY A 191 15.02 17.93 1.23
CA GLY A 191 13.62 18.27 1.40
C GLY A 191 12.90 18.13 0.07
N ILE A 192 11.65 17.67 0.12
CA ILE A 192 10.85 17.38 -1.07
C ILE A 192 9.47 18.03 -0.92
N ASP A 193 9.17 18.97 -1.79
CA ASP A 193 7.82 19.47 -1.99
C ASP A 193 7.06 18.59 -2.98
N LEU A 194 5.84 18.15 -2.62
CA LEU A 194 5.02 17.21 -3.39
C LEU A 194 3.89 17.96 -4.11
N GLY A 195 3.92 17.97 -5.43
CA GLY A 195 2.99 18.70 -6.27
C GLY A 195 2.14 17.83 -7.19
N VAL A 196 1.06 18.41 -7.73
CA VAL A 196 0.19 17.77 -8.75
C VAL A 196 0.68 18.09 -10.15
N LYS A 197 1.14 19.31 -10.41
CA LYS A 197 1.68 19.73 -11.70
C LYS A 197 3.01 19.01 -11.97
N GLU A 198 3.93 19.17 -11.09
CA GLU A 198 5.15 18.39 -10.98
C GLU A 198 4.97 17.39 -9.83
N PHE A 199 5.51 16.19 -9.98
CA PHE A 199 5.34 15.15 -8.97
C PHE A 199 6.03 15.53 -7.66
N ALA A 200 7.21 16.11 -7.77
CA ALA A 200 8.02 16.57 -6.65
C ALA A 200 9.09 17.58 -7.13
N ILE A 201 9.46 18.48 -6.25
CA ILE A 201 10.62 19.38 -6.41
C ILE A 201 11.48 19.18 -5.18
N ASP A 202 12.80 19.08 -5.37
CA ASP A 202 13.75 18.88 -4.28
C ASP A 202 14.52 20.16 -3.95
N THR A 203 15.23 20.15 -2.83
CA THR A 203 16.08 21.26 -2.36
C THR A 203 17.22 21.62 -3.30
N ASN A 204 17.57 20.76 -4.26
CA ASN A 204 18.62 21.00 -5.23
C ASN A 204 18.07 21.61 -6.53
N GLY A 205 16.80 22.00 -6.56
CA GLY A 205 16.13 22.53 -7.76
C GLY A 205 15.85 21.45 -8.81
N ILE A 206 15.81 20.17 -8.43
CA ILE A 206 15.45 19.09 -9.37
C ILE A 206 13.94 18.98 -9.45
N HIS A 207 13.40 19.34 -10.61
CA HIS A 207 11.98 19.21 -10.92
C HIS A 207 11.70 17.82 -11.46
N ILE A 208 10.78 17.11 -10.85
CA ILE A 208 10.38 15.74 -11.21
C ILE A 208 8.98 15.80 -11.80
N ASP A 209 8.88 15.56 -13.10
CA ASP A 209 7.63 15.60 -13.84
C ASP A 209 6.61 14.59 -13.31
N ASN A 210 5.34 15.00 -13.30
CA ASN A 210 4.24 14.09 -13.05
C ASN A 210 3.89 13.32 -14.33
N PRO A 211 4.04 11.97 -14.35
CA PRO A 211 3.80 11.19 -15.57
C PRO A 211 2.33 11.14 -15.99
N GLU A 212 1.37 11.54 -15.16
CA GLU A 212 -0.07 11.57 -15.43
C GLU A 212 -0.61 10.28 -16.11
N TYR A 213 -0.22 9.11 -15.61
CA TYR A 213 -0.55 7.83 -16.26
C TYR A 213 -2.04 7.59 -16.46
N LEU A 214 -2.90 8.03 -15.53
CA LEU A 214 -4.34 7.89 -15.70
C LEU A 214 -4.82 8.72 -16.89
N LYS A 215 -4.33 9.94 -17.04
CA LYS A 215 -4.67 10.86 -18.13
C LYS A 215 -4.24 10.28 -19.48
N GLN A 216 -3.03 9.70 -19.58
CA GLN A 216 -2.53 9.05 -20.82
C GLN A 216 -3.44 7.91 -21.30
N TYR A 217 -4.12 7.21 -20.39
CA TYR A 217 -4.99 6.07 -20.71
C TYR A 217 -6.48 6.39 -20.59
N GLU A 218 -6.89 7.63 -20.33
CA GLU A 218 -8.25 8.01 -20.01
C GLU A 218 -9.23 7.67 -21.13
N ASP A 219 -8.96 8.08 -22.37
CA ASP A 219 -9.83 7.82 -23.53
C ASP A 219 -10.02 6.33 -23.76
N LYS A 220 -8.93 5.56 -23.65
CA LYS A 220 -8.97 4.11 -23.78
C LYS A 220 -9.80 3.47 -22.69
N LEU A 221 -9.66 3.95 -21.45
CA LEU A 221 -10.43 3.48 -20.29
C LEU A 221 -11.90 3.80 -20.46
N ALA A 222 -12.25 5.02 -20.83
CA ALA A 222 -13.61 5.47 -21.07
C ALA A 222 -14.28 4.66 -22.20
N LYS A 223 -13.55 4.38 -23.30
CA LYS A 223 -14.04 3.52 -24.40
C LYS A 223 -14.35 2.11 -23.90
N LEU A 224 -13.44 1.50 -23.14
CA LEU A 224 -13.64 0.14 -22.59
C LEU A 224 -14.80 0.11 -21.59
N GLN A 225 -14.94 1.11 -20.74
CA GLN A 225 -16.02 1.21 -19.76
C GLN A 225 -17.38 1.38 -20.45
N ARG A 226 -17.50 2.25 -21.47
CA ARG A 226 -18.72 2.40 -22.30
C ARG A 226 -19.09 1.08 -23.00
N GLN A 227 -18.11 0.34 -23.54
CA GLN A 227 -18.36 -0.97 -24.15
C GLN A 227 -18.78 -2.00 -23.10
N HIS A 228 -18.23 -1.95 -21.89
CA HIS A 228 -18.55 -2.84 -20.79
C HIS A 228 -19.98 -2.62 -20.28
N SER A 229 -20.40 -1.36 -20.10
CA SER A 229 -21.74 -1.01 -19.62
C SER A 229 -22.87 -1.50 -20.54
N LYS A 230 -22.60 -1.62 -21.85
CA LYS A 230 -23.55 -2.17 -22.85
C LYS A 230 -23.69 -3.70 -22.82
N LYS A 231 -22.91 -4.42 -21.97
CA LYS A 231 -22.97 -5.89 -21.92
C LYS A 231 -23.97 -6.37 -20.88
N VAL A 232 -24.69 -7.45 -21.20
CA VAL A 232 -25.64 -8.09 -20.28
C VAL A 232 -24.87 -8.58 -19.04
N LYS A 233 -25.25 -8.07 -17.88
CA LYS A 233 -24.63 -8.37 -16.59
C LYS A 233 -24.63 -9.88 -16.32
N GLY A 234 -23.46 -10.44 -15.97
CA GLY A 234 -23.32 -11.88 -15.71
C GLY A 234 -22.99 -12.74 -16.95
N SER A 235 -23.21 -12.22 -18.19
CA SER A 235 -22.88 -12.96 -19.42
C SER A 235 -21.37 -13.20 -19.58
N ASN A 236 -20.98 -14.15 -20.42
CA ASN A 236 -19.57 -14.41 -20.73
C ASN A 236 -18.90 -13.20 -21.39
N ASN A 237 -19.62 -12.45 -22.23
CA ASN A 237 -19.11 -11.22 -22.82
C ASN A 237 -18.88 -10.13 -21.77
N PHE A 238 -19.78 -9.99 -20.80
CA PHE A 238 -19.57 -9.10 -19.65
C PHE A 238 -18.30 -9.45 -18.88
N LYS A 239 -18.10 -10.75 -18.55
CA LYS A 239 -16.90 -11.24 -17.86
C LYS A 239 -15.63 -10.99 -18.65
N LYS A 240 -15.64 -11.20 -19.97
CA LYS A 240 -14.50 -10.91 -20.88
C LYS A 240 -14.16 -9.43 -20.89
N HIS A 241 -15.17 -8.54 -20.97
CA HIS A 241 -14.96 -7.09 -20.93
C HIS A 241 -14.49 -6.59 -19.56
N SER A 242 -15.04 -7.12 -18.45
CA SER A 242 -14.54 -6.83 -17.09
C SER A 242 -13.04 -7.10 -16.97
N LYS A 243 -12.56 -8.23 -17.53
CA LYS A 243 -11.12 -8.54 -17.55
C LYS A 243 -10.31 -7.55 -18.39
N LYS A 244 -10.85 -7.04 -19.52
CA LYS A 244 -10.14 -6.01 -20.33
C LYS A 244 -9.99 -4.71 -19.57
N VAL A 245 -11.05 -4.24 -18.92
CA VAL A 245 -11.02 -3.04 -18.07
C VAL A 245 -10.03 -3.23 -16.90
N ALA A 246 -10.12 -4.37 -16.21
CA ALA A 246 -9.22 -4.69 -15.08
C ALA A 246 -7.74 -4.76 -15.50
N LYS A 247 -7.43 -5.30 -16.69
CA LYS A 247 -6.05 -5.32 -17.22
C LYS A 247 -5.52 -3.92 -17.50
N LEU A 248 -6.37 -3.00 -17.95
CA LEU A 248 -5.95 -1.61 -18.19
C LEU A 248 -5.70 -0.87 -16.87
N HIS A 249 -6.58 -1.02 -15.88
CA HIS A 249 -6.34 -0.49 -14.52
C HIS A 249 -5.05 -1.05 -13.90
N GLU A 250 -4.81 -2.37 -14.05
CA GLU A 250 -3.57 -2.98 -13.58
C GLU A 250 -2.34 -2.41 -14.26
N ARG A 251 -2.40 -2.13 -15.58
CA ARG A 251 -1.31 -1.51 -16.31
C ARG A 251 -1.01 -0.11 -15.77
N ILE A 252 -2.03 0.73 -15.59
CA ILE A 252 -1.87 2.09 -15.04
C ILE A 252 -1.26 2.03 -13.63
N ALA A 253 -1.80 1.17 -12.77
CA ALA A 253 -1.28 0.99 -11.41
C ALA A 253 0.19 0.52 -11.40
N ASN A 254 0.56 -0.40 -12.30
CA ASN A 254 1.94 -0.91 -12.37
C ASN A 254 2.92 0.17 -12.87
N LEU A 255 2.54 0.98 -13.88
CA LEU A 255 3.36 2.09 -14.36
C LEU A 255 3.64 3.10 -13.25
N ARG A 256 2.58 3.49 -12.52
CA ARG A 256 2.70 4.39 -11.36
C ARG A 256 3.62 3.81 -10.29
N THR A 257 3.41 2.55 -9.94
CA THR A 257 4.21 1.87 -8.92
C THR A 257 5.68 1.76 -9.33
N ASP A 258 5.97 1.45 -10.61
CA ASP A 258 7.33 1.37 -11.14
C ASP A 258 8.05 2.73 -11.06
N PHE A 259 7.38 3.80 -11.50
CA PHE A 259 7.87 5.17 -11.41
C PHE A 259 8.22 5.54 -9.95
N GLN A 260 7.27 5.34 -9.03
CA GLN A 260 7.47 5.65 -7.61
C GLN A 260 8.58 4.82 -6.98
N HIS A 261 8.71 3.54 -7.35
CA HIS A 261 9.79 2.68 -6.86
C HIS A 261 11.16 3.13 -7.34
N LYS A 262 11.29 3.53 -8.60
CA LYS A 262 12.54 4.04 -9.17
C LYS A 262 12.94 5.34 -8.49
N LEU A 263 12.02 6.29 -8.42
CA LEU A 263 12.24 7.58 -7.80
C LEU A 263 12.60 7.45 -6.31
N SER A 264 11.78 6.74 -5.53
CA SER A 264 12.05 6.58 -4.10
C SER A 264 13.34 5.80 -3.82
N SER A 265 13.76 4.86 -4.71
CA SER A 265 15.06 4.20 -4.56
C SER A 265 16.21 5.16 -4.84
N LYS A 266 16.10 6.00 -5.86
CA LYS A 266 17.11 7.03 -6.16
C LYS A 266 17.28 7.98 -4.97
N ILE A 267 16.19 8.56 -4.48
CA ILE A 267 16.22 9.51 -3.36
C ILE A 267 16.86 8.88 -2.10
N ILE A 268 16.50 7.63 -1.77
CA ILE A 268 17.06 6.93 -0.61
C ILE A 268 18.55 6.61 -0.77
N ASN A 269 18.98 6.28 -1.98
CA ASN A 269 20.40 5.97 -2.23
C ASN A 269 21.27 7.24 -2.17
N ASP A 270 20.72 8.37 -2.63
CA ASP A 270 21.47 9.62 -2.80
C ASP A 270 21.52 10.46 -1.51
N ASN A 271 20.66 10.18 -0.50
CA ASN A 271 20.52 11.06 0.67
C ASN A 271 20.50 10.29 2.00
N GLN A 272 21.02 10.92 3.06
CA GLN A 272 21.01 10.43 4.44
C GLN A 272 19.70 10.80 5.15
N VAL A 273 19.27 12.06 5.01
CA VAL A 273 18.03 12.57 5.60
C VAL A 273 17.08 12.98 4.48
N ILE A 274 15.85 12.47 4.53
CA ILE A 274 14.80 12.79 3.57
C ILE A 274 13.62 13.39 4.33
N VAL A 275 13.21 14.58 3.96
CA VAL A 275 12.10 15.30 4.61
C VAL A 275 11.00 15.58 3.60
N THR A 276 9.75 15.33 3.99
CA THR A 276 8.55 15.69 3.21
C THR A 276 7.49 16.34 4.09
N GLU A 277 6.51 16.97 3.49
CA GLU A 277 5.29 17.35 4.21
C GLU A 277 4.42 16.13 4.56
N ASP A 278 3.68 16.18 5.68
CA ASP A 278 2.64 15.20 6.00
C ASP A 278 1.30 15.61 5.40
N LEU A 279 1.14 15.42 4.11
CA LEU A 279 -0.06 15.83 3.38
C LEU A 279 -1.33 15.13 3.88
N PHE A 280 -2.37 15.89 4.21
CA PHE A 280 -3.68 15.38 4.57
C PHE A 280 -4.48 14.93 3.34
N ILE A 281 -3.99 13.86 2.68
CA ILE A 281 -4.53 13.34 1.40
C ILE A 281 -6.03 13.05 1.49
N LYS A 282 -6.53 12.52 2.62
CA LYS A 282 -7.97 12.24 2.81
C LYS A 282 -8.84 13.48 2.70
N GLY A 283 -8.40 14.63 3.20
CA GLY A 283 -9.08 15.89 3.04
C GLY A 283 -8.98 16.44 1.63
N MET A 284 -7.77 16.32 1.03
CA MET A 284 -7.54 16.85 -0.32
C MET A 284 -8.40 16.16 -1.39
N VAL A 285 -8.65 14.85 -1.30
CA VAL A 285 -9.51 14.12 -2.25
C VAL A 285 -11.01 14.40 -2.08
N GLN A 286 -11.43 15.15 -1.07
CA GLN A 286 -12.81 15.64 -0.95
C GLN A 286 -13.11 16.76 -1.95
N ASN A 287 -12.08 17.46 -2.43
CA ASN A 287 -12.22 18.42 -3.52
C ASN A 287 -12.41 17.67 -4.84
N SER A 288 -13.62 17.63 -5.36
CA SER A 288 -13.99 16.88 -6.58
C SER A 288 -13.19 17.28 -7.82
N ARG A 289 -12.71 18.53 -7.92
CA ARG A 289 -11.90 19.01 -9.06
C ARG A 289 -10.49 18.44 -9.05
N LEU A 290 -9.91 18.22 -7.86
CA LEU A 290 -8.53 17.73 -7.69
C LEU A 290 -8.45 16.24 -7.36
N ALA A 291 -9.53 15.63 -6.90
CA ALA A 291 -9.57 14.25 -6.42
C ALA A 291 -8.98 13.24 -7.41
N LYS A 292 -9.27 13.42 -8.71
CA LYS A 292 -8.75 12.55 -9.77
C LYS A 292 -7.23 12.65 -9.89
N SER A 293 -6.68 13.86 -9.98
CA SER A 293 -5.25 14.11 -10.11
C SER A 293 -4.49 13.67 -8.85
N ILE A 294 -5.00 13.99 -7.64
CA ILE A 294 -4.42 13.57 -6.37
C ILE A 294 -4.41 12.04 -6.24
N SER A 295 -5.48 11.37 -6.69
CA SER A 295 -5.55 9.90 -6.70
C SER A 295 -4.58 9.29 -7.74
N ASP A 296 -4.31 9.99 -8.84
CA ASP A 296 -3.36 9.53 -9.85
C ASP A 296 -1.91 9.66 -9.38
N VAL A 297 -1.54 10.76 -8.75
CA VAL A 297 -0.21 10.96 -8.17
C VAL A 297 0.08 9.94 -7.07
N ALA A 298 -0.91 9.60 -6.21
CA ALA A 298 -0.82 8.60 -5.15
C ALA A 298 0.35 8.82 -4.16
N TRP A 299 0.53 10.06 -3.67
CA TRP A 299 1.58 10.44 -2.71
C TRP A 299 1.66 9.54 -1.47
N GLY A 300 0.52 9.06 -0.96
CA GLY A 300 0.50 8.17 0.20
C GLY A 300 1.28 6.87 -0.02
N GLU A 301 1.30 6.34 -1.23
CA GLU A 301 2.12 5.17 -1.57
C GLU A 301 3.59 5.55 -1.72
N PHE A 302 3.89 6.71 -2.31
CA PHE A 302 5.24 7.22 -2.46
C PHE A 302 5.90 7.48 -1.09
N THR A 303 5.24 8.22 -0.20
CA THR A 303 5.75 8.49 1.16
C THR A 303 5.88 7.20 1.99
N ARG A 304 4.98 6.23 1.80
CA ARG A 304 5.12 4.90 2.40
C ARG A 304 6.37 4.18 1.87
N GLN A 305 6.68 4.33 0.58
CA GLN A 305 7.90 3.74 -0.02
C GLN A 305 9.16 4.40 0.51
N LEU A 306 9.19 5.72 0.67
CA LEU A 306 10.30 6.42 1.32
C LEU A 306 10.52 5.89 2.75
N GLY A 307 9.47 5.80 3.55
CA GLY A 307 9.56 5.37 4.94
C GLY A 307 10.19 3.98 5.12
N TYR A 308 9.67 2.93 4.45
CA TYR A 308 10.23 1.60 4.64
C TYR A 308 11.61 1.41 3.98
N LYS A 309 11.86 2.10 2.85
CA LYS A 309 13.18 2.05 2.21
C LYS A 309 14.23 2.77 3.04
N ALA A 310 13.90 3.90 3.64
CA ALA A 310 14.77 4.59 4.60
C ALA A 310 15.18 3.64 5.73
N SER A 311 14.18 2.99 6.36
CA SER A 311 14.44 1.99 7.42
C SER A 311 15.30 0.81 6.96
N TRP A 312 15.21 0.38 5.69
CA TRP A 312 16.01 -0.72 5.15
C TRP A 312 17.45 -0.35 4.81
N ASN A 313 17.73 0.97 4.63
CA ASN A 313 19.02 1.48 4.18
C ASN A 313 19.68 2.42 5.21
N ASP A 314 19.28 2.37 6.48
CA ASP A 314 19.79 3.21 7.58
C ASP A 314 19.74 4.71 7.24
N ARG A 315 18.63 5.14 6.63
CA ARG A 315 18.33 6.54 6.31
C ARG A 315 17.26 7.07 7.26
N LEU A 316 17.28 8.38 7.48
CA LEU A 316 16.25 9.08 8.22
C LEU A 316 15.18 9.59 7.25
N TYR A 317 13.93 9.21 7.49
CA TYR A 317 12.78 9.78 6.80
C TYR A 317 11.89 10.48 7.80
N HIS A 318 11.70 11.77 7.62
CA HIS A 318 10.89 12.61 8.49
C HIS A 318 9.78 13.31 7.71
N LYS A 319 8.64 13.54 8.38
CA LYS A 319 7.51 14.31 7.86
C LYS A 319 7.28 15.49 8.78
N ILE A 320 7.37 16.68 8.24
CA ILE A 320 7.09 17.91 8.99
C ILE A 320 5.59 18.11 9.19
N ASN A 321 5.25 19.01 10.10
CA ASN A 321 3.87 19.37 10.40
C ASN A 321 3.13 19.82 9.11
N PRO A 322 1.91 19.28 8.82
CA PRO A 322 1.15 19.62 7.61
C PRO A 322 0.68 21.08 7.54
N TRP A 323 0.76 21.82 8.65
CA TRP A 323 0.40 23.24 8.74
C TRP A 323 1.59 24.19 8.66
N PHE A 324 2.80 23.67 8.49
CA PHE A 324 3.98 24.49 8.28
C PHE A 324 3.87 25.27 6.97
N ALA A 325 4.15 26.57 7.02
CA ALA A 325 3.94 27.47 5.89
C ALA A 325 5.15 27.47 4.93
N SER A 326 5.58 26.28 4.47
CA SER A 326 6.78 26.04 3.67
C SER A 326 6.94 27.01 2.49
N SER A 327 5.87 27.22 1.71
CA SER A 327 5.90 28.06 0.52
C SER A 327 5.86 29.57 0.80
N GLN A 328 5.53 29.99 2.04
CA GLN A 328 5.35 31.42 2.39
C GLN A 328 6.55 32.02 3.13
N LEU A 329 7.46 31.16 3.63
CA LEU A 329 8.67 31.61 4.34
C LEU A 329 9.80 31.80 3.35
N CYS A 330 10.58 32.86 3.50
CA CYS A 330 11.85 33.00 2.80
C CYS A 330 12.87 32.00 3.36
N SER A 331 13.43 31.14 2.51
CA SER A 331 14.41 30.13 2.94
C SER A 331 15.72 30.74 3.46
N ASP A 332 16.02 32.00 3.09
CA ASP A 332 17.26 32.67 3.44
C ASP A 332 17.16 33.46 4.76
N CYS A 333 16.04 34.14 5.01
CA CYS A 333 15.92 35.01 6.20
C CYS A 333 14.71 34.68 7.12
N GLY A 334 13.84 33.75 6.74
CA GLY A 334 12.68 33.35 7.52
C GLY A 334 11.50 34.33 7.47
N HIS A 335 11.61 35.48 6.74
CA HIS A 335 10.50 36.42 6.59
C HIS A 335 9.28 35.75 5.92
N LYS A 336 8.07 36.01 6.45
CA LYS A 336 6.83 35.43 5.95
C LYS A 336 6.10 36.34 4.98
N ASN A 337 6.11 36.00 3.69
CA ASN A 337 5.34 36.67 2.67
C ASN A 337 3.94 36.01 2.50
N LYS A 338 2.88 36.71 2.93
CA LYS A 338 1.50 36.20 2.87
C LYS A 338 0.92 36.15 1.44
N GLU A 339 1.42 36.95 0.53
CA GLU A 339 0.94 37.03 -0.85
C GLU A 339 1.25 35.75 -1.64
N VAL A 340 2.37 35.09 -1.33
CA VAL A 340 2.79 33.82 -1.92
C VAL A 340 1.82 32.66 -1.60
N LYS A 341 0.86 32.87 -0.71
CA LYS A 341 -0.27 31.94 -0.54
C LYS A 341 -1.08 31.76 -1.83
N CYS A 342 -1.09 32.78 -2.70
CA CYS A 342 -1.72 32.69 -4.03
C CYS A 342 -0.94 31.75 -4.93
N LEU A 343 -1.60 30.67 -5.40
CA LEU A 343 -0.98 29.62 -6.21
C LEU A 343 -0.49 30.09 -7.59
N SER A 344 -0.93 31.27 -8.05
CA SER A 344 -0.48 31.86 -9.33
C SER A 344 0.89 32.51 -9.23
N ILE A 345 1.34 32.88 -8.03
CA ILE A 345 2.68 33.46 -7.80
C ILE A 345 3.66 32.31 -7.76
N ARG A 346 4.53 32.24 -8.78
CA ARG A 346 5.56 31.20 -8.91
C ARG A 346 6.93 31.71 -8.52
N GLU A 347 7.23 32.93 -8.90
CA GLU A 347 8.49 33.64 -8.56
C GLU A 347 8.17 34.83 -7.69
N TRP A 348 9.00 35.10 -6.70
CA TRP A 348 8.82 36.22 -5.80
C TRP A 348 10.14 36.68 -5.19
N MET A 349 10.21 37.94 -4.84
CA MET A 349 11.36 38.55 -4.16
C MET A 349 10.98 38.83 -2.70
N CYS A 350 11.88 38.48 -1.78
CA CYS A 350 11.71 38.75 -0.38
C CYS A 350 11.85 40.24 -0.07
N SER A 351 10.87 40.85 0.59
CA SER A 351 10.87 42.26 0.95
C SER A 351 11.94 42.62 2.00
N GLU A 352 12.40 41.66 2.80
CA GLU A 352 13.36 41.88 3.87
C GLU A 352 14.83 41.72 3.43
N CYS A 353 15.13 40.64 2.71
CA CYS A 353 16.51 40.33 2.33
C CYS A 353 16.81 40.49 0.83
N GLY A 354 15.80 40.75 0.00
CA GLY A 354 15.96 40.95 -1.44
C GLY A 354 16.19 39.67 -2.25
N SER A 355 16.24 38.50 -1.63
CA SER A 355 16.45 37.21 -2.34
C SER A 355 15.26 36.90 -3.22
N THR A 356 15.55 36.41 -4.44
CA THR A 356 14.54 35.94 -5.39
C THR A 356 14.38 34.43 -5.30
N HIS A 357 13.15 33.98 -5.27
CA HIS A 357 12.81 32.56 -5.08
C HIS A 357 11.87 32.05 -6.15
N ASP A 358 12.12 30.87 -6.70
CA ASP A 358 11.06 30.01 -7.15
C ASP A 358 10.28 29.50 -5.92
N ARG A 359 8.97 29.52 -5.98
CA ARG A 359 8.09 29.23 -4.87
C ARG A 359 8.26 27.78 -4.35
N ASP A 360 8.32 26.84 -5.27
CA ASP A 360 8.28 25.42 -4.98
C ASP A 360 9.68 24.92 -4.57
N GLU A 361 10.78 25.48 -5.15
CA GLU A 361 12.15 25.26 -4.68
C GLU A 361 12.36 25.85 -3.28
N ASN A 362 11.86 27.08 -3.04
CA ASN A 362 11.90 27.68 -1.72
C ASN A 362 11.14 26.85 -0.68
N ALA A 363 9.99 26.29 -1.06
CA ALA A 363 9.23 25.39 -0.18
C ALA A 363 10.06 24.14 0.16
N ALA A 364 10.73 23.51 -0.81
CA ALA A 364 11.58 22.34 -0.58
C ALA A 364 12.73 22.63 0.40
N LYS A 365 13.38 23.81 0.28
CA LYS A 365 14.42 24.28 1.22
C LYS A 365 13.86 24.45 2.63
N ASN A 366 12.71 25.10 2.77
CA ASN A 366 12.05 25.29 4.06
C ASN A 366 11.60 23.96 4.69
N ILE A 367 11.12 23.02 3.89
CA ILE A 367 10.77 21.65 4.34
C ILE A 367 12.00 20.96 4.91
N LEU A 368 13.15 21.04 4.24
CA LEU A 368 14.41 20.47 4.74
C LEU A 368 14.82 21.10 6.06
N ASN A 369 14.91 22.43 6.10
CA ASN A 369 15.36 23.18 7.27
C ASN A 369 14.48 22.88 8.50
N GLU A 370 13.16 22.87 8.33
CA GLU A 370 12.21 22.54 9.41
C GLU A 370 12.40 21.10 9.88
N GLY A 371 12.53 20.15 8.94
CA GLY A 371 12.76 18.75 9.29
C GLY A 371 14.07 18.51 10.02
N LEU A 372 15.15 19.15 9.60
CA LEU A 372 16.44 19.08 10.30
C LEU A 372 16.36 19.71 11.69
N ARG A 373 15.61 20.82 11.84
CA ARG A 373 15.34 21.46 13.12
C ARG A 373 14.57 20.53 14.07
N GLU A 374 13.48 19.91 13.59
CA GLU A 374 12.67 18.96 14.38
C GLU A 374 13.46 17.71 14.78
N LEU A 375 14.44 17.30 13.98
CA LEU A 375 15.34 16.17 14.26
C LEU A 375 16.54 16.55 15.15
N GLY A 376 16.73 17.85 15.46
CA GLY A 376 17.90 18.34 16.22
C GLY A 376 19.22 18.23 15.44
N LEU A 377 19.15 18.23 14.11
CA LEU A 377 20.31 18.14 13.20
C LEU A 377 20.73 19.50 12.61
N LEU A 378 19.92 20.52 12.79
CA LEU A 378 20.25 21.91 12.46
C LEU A 378 20.78 22.57 13.72
N MET A 379 22.04 23.02 13.69
CA MET A 379 22.64 23.84 14.76
C MET A 379 22.28 25.30 14.59
#